data_22406923f8dc4291e6d7b0ad01b3b4c3
#
_entry.id   22406923f8dc4291e6d7b0ad01b3b4c3
#
_cell.length_a   1.000
_cell.length_b   1.000
_cell.length_c   1.000
_cell.angle_alpha   90.00
_cell.angle_beta   90.00
_cell.angle_gamma   90.00
#
_symmetry.space_group_name_H-M   'P 1'
#
loop_
_entity.id
_entity.type
_entity.pdbx_description
1 polymer ?
#
loop_
_entity_poly.entity_id
_entity_poly.type
_entity_poly.pdbx_seq_one_letter_code
_entity_poly.pdbx_strand_id
1 'polypeptide(L)'
;MSRAAFAVFARFTPARWRPRQPALLAGTLILLCWVLVALLAPWVAPFDPIAQDPSASLQPPGGVHPFGTDNYGRDIFSRVMWASRIDLQISLLGVVFPFCIGTLLGALSGYLGGLTDTLVMRVIDVVLAFPFLVLMLAIIAVLGPGLLSFYIAMAMVGWVSYARLVRAQVLTLRQRDYILAARSLGYSHWRVLFIHLLPNALTSSLVFSMSDCVLVLLSGAAISYLGLGVQPPLAEWGVMVAEGQSFITTAWWMTTFPGLAIVLLAMGFSLLADGLGERLGARP
;
A
#
# COMPACT_ATOMS: atom_id res chain seq x y z
N MET A 1 52.55 -14.83 -21.84
CA MET A 1 52.16 -14.05 -20.63
C MET A 1 50.66 -14.00 -20.62
N SER A 2 50.03 -14.65 -19.64
CA SER A 2 48.67 -15.16 -19.69
C SER A 2 47.61 -14.11 -19.33
N ARG A 3 46.45 -14.24 -20.00
CA ARG A 3 45.21 -13.48 -19.77
C ARG A 3 44.62 -13.57 -18.33
N ALA A 4 45.23 -14.37 -17.48
CA ALA A 4 44.83 -14.55 -16.07
C ALA A 4 45.25 -13.40 -15.13
N ALA A 5 46.29 -12.62 -15.47
CA ALA A 5 46.73 -11.51 -14.63
C ALA A 5 45.84 -10.26 -14.73
N PHE A 6 45.06 -10.10 -15.81
CA PHE A 6 44.13 -8.96 -15.98
C PHE A 6 42.81 -9.13 -15.20
N ALA A 7 42.43 -10.37 -14.87
CA ALA A 7 41.18 -10.66 -14.17
C ALA A 7 41.23 -10.35 -12.66
N VAL A 8 42.40 -10.27 -12.06
CA VAL A 8 42.60 -9.99 -10.63
C VAL A 8 42.52 -8.49 -10.34
N PHE A 9 42.93 -7.63 -11.29
CA PHE A 9 42.86 -6.17 -11.13
C PHE A 9 41.44 -5.58 -11.34
N ALA A 10 40.52 -6.30 -11.96
CA ALA A 10 39.13 -5.84 -12.17
C ALA A 10 38.26 -5.94 -10.91
N ARG A 11 38.78 -6.50 -9.79
CA ARG A 11 38.03 -6.64 -8.53
C ARG A 11 38.21 -5.49 -7.53
N PHE A 12 39.05 -4.52 -7.84
CA PHE A 12 39.18 -3.28 -7.05
C PHE A 12 38.61 -2.08 -7.82
N THR A 13 37.34 -2.19 -8.23
CA THR A 13 36.62 -0.95 -8.47
C THR A 13 36.33 -0.36 -7.09
N PRO A 14 36.77 0.90 -6.81
CA PRO A 14 36.42 1.58 -5.57
C PRO A 14 34.90 1.56 -5.50
N ALA A 15 34.37 1.30 -4.29
CA ALA A 15 32.95 1.34 -4.05
C ALA A 15 32.39 2.60 -4.73
N ARG A 16 31.76 2.41 -5.90
CA ARG A 16 31.11 3.52 -6.60
C ARG A 16 30.20 4.15 -5.55
N TRP A 17 30.46 5.38 -5.20
CA TRP A 17 29.54 6.24 -4.49
C TRP A 17 28.19 6.06 -5.18
N ARG A 18 27.33 5.19 -4.62
CA ARG A 18 25.98 5.02 -5.16
C ARG A 18 25.34 6.39 -5.01
N PRO A 19 24.89 7.03 -6.10
CA PRO A 19 24.23 8.31 -5.99
C PRO A 19 23.14 8.14 -4.92
N ARG A 20 23.04 9.13 -4.02
CA ARG A 20 21.93 9.22 -3.06
C ARG A 20 20.68 8.89 -3.84
N GLN A 21 19.98 7.80 -3.48
CA GLN A 21 18.83 7.33 -4.25
C GLN A 21 17.74 8.40 -4.14
N PRO A 22 17.57 9.29 -5.14
CA PRO A 22 16.70 10.45 -5.02
C PRO A 22 15.24 10.02 -4.84
N ALA A 23 14.86 8.90 -5.45
CA ALA A 23 13.52 8.33 -5.31
C ALA A 23 13.21 7.92 -3.86
N LEU A 24 14.16 7.22 -3.19
CA LEU A 24 13.98 6.83 -1.79
C LEU A 24 13.83 8.05 -0.87
N LEU A 25 14.66 9.06 -1.06
CA LEU A 25 14.60 10.28 -0.25
C LEU A 25 13.31 11.06 -0.51
N ALA A 26 12.93 11.25 -1.78
CA ALA A 26 11.72 11.97 -2.16
C ALA A 26 10.46 11.24 -1.64
N GLY A 27 10.37 9.92 -1.85
CA GLY A 27 9.26 9.12 -1.34
C GLY A 27 9.15 9.18 0.19
N THR A 28 10.29 9.02 0.90
CA THR A 28 10.31 9.12 2.36
C THR A 28 9.89 10.50 2.85
N LEU A 29 10.35 11.58 2.21
CA LEU A 29 9.98 12.96 2.58
C LEU A 29 8.49 13.23 2.36
N ILE A 30 7.92 12.78 1.24
CA ILE A 30 6.48 12.94 0.96
C ILE A 30 5.65 12.18 2.00
N LEU A 31 6.00 10.92 2.29
CA LEU A 31 5.27 10.13 3.28
C LEU A 31 5.42 10.70 4.68
N LEU A 32 6.63 11.15 5.05
CA LEU A 32 6.84 11.82 6.34
C LEU A 32 6.01 13.10 6.46
N CYS A 33 5.93 13.88 5.39
CA CYS A 33 5.07 15.08 5.34
C CYS A 33 3.60 14.71 5.59
N TRP A 34 3.06 13.68 4.91
CA TRP A 34 1.69 13.24 5.12
C TRP A 34 1.45 12.67 6.52
N VAL A 35 2.41 11.94 7.10
CA VAL A 35 2.33 11.48 8.49
C VAL A 35 2.30 12.66 9.45
N LEU A 36 3.14 13.69 9.23
CA LEU A 36 3.13 14.90 10.04
C LEU A 36 1.81 15.66 9.89
N VAL A 37 1.27 15.82 8.67
CA VAL A 37 -0.05 16.43 8.43
C VAL A 37 -1.13 15.66 9.18
N ALA A 38 -1.14 14.33 9.10
CA ALA A 38 -2.12 13.49 9.80
C ALA A 38 -2.02 13.62 11.32
N LEU A 39 -0.81 13.67 11.87
CA LEU A 39 -0.60 13.84 13.32
C LEU A 39 -0.99 15.23 13.79
N LEU A 40 -0.61 16.27 13.04
CA LEU A 40 -0.82 17.67 13.41
C LEU A 40 -2.19 18.20 13.02
N ALA A 41 -2.99 17.47 12.24
CA ALA A 41 -4.33 17.89 11.80
C ALA A 41 -5.20 18.49 12.92
N PRO A 42 -5.27 17.92 14.16
CA PRO A 42 -6.10 18.48 15.23
C PRO A 42 -5.67 19.88 15.71
N TRP A 43 -4.41 20.26 15.47
CA TRP A 43 -3.86 21.53 15.93
C TRP A 43 -3.69 22.55 14.82
N VAL A 44 -3.54 22.10 13.59
CA VAL A 44 -3.23 22.95 12.41
C VAL A 44 -4.47 23.20 11.54
N ALA A 45 -5.47 22.32 11.56
CA ALA A 45 -6.71 22.55 10.84
C ALA A 45 -7.45 23.76 11.43
N PRO A 46 -7.72 24.82 10.61
CA PRO A 46 -8.34 26.04 11.12
C PRO A 46 -9.79 25.87 11.55
N PHE A 47 -10.48 24.86 10.99
CA PHE A 47 -11.90 24.60 11.24
C PHE A 47 -12.12 23.12 11.61
N ASP A 48 -13.24 22.84 12.29
CA ASP A 48 -13.73 21.49 12.49
C ASP A 48 -14.12 20.87 11.13
N PRO A 49 -13.59 19.70 10.74
CA PRO A 49 -13.86 19.08 9.45
C PRO A 49 -15.31 18.64 9.23
N ILE A 50 -16.12 18.63 10.30
CA ILE A 50 -17.53 18.17 10.27
C ILE A 50 -18.50 19.36 10.44
N ALA A 51 -18.05 20.47 11.05
CA ALA A 51 -18.90 21.64 11.29
C ALA A 51 -19.42 22.22 9.98
N GLN A 52 -20.74 22.39 9.91
CA GLN A 52 -21.43 22.93 8.75
C GLN A 52 -21.75 24.42 8.95
N ASP A 53 -21.52 25.21 7.92
CA ASP A 53 -21.93 26.63 7.87
C ASP A 53 -22.67 26.90 6.54
N PRO A 54 -23.99 26.83 6.51
CA PRO A 54 -24.77 27.09 5.30
C PRO A 54 -24.54 28.48 4.69
N SER A 55 -24.09 29.45 5.48
CA SER A 55 -23.78 30.80 4.97
C SER A 55 -22.48 30.85 4.15
N ALA A 56 -21.61 29.88 4.36
CA ALA A 56 -20.33 29.69 3.66
C ALA A 56 -20.40 28.60 2.56
N SER A 57 -21.60 28.19 2.12
CA SER A 57 -21.76 27.13 1.11
C SER A 57 -21.12 27.52 -0.22
N LEU A 58 -20.32 26.57 -0.80
CA LEU A 58 -19.66 26.66 -2.11
C LEU A 58 -18.79 27.94 -2.30
N GLN A 59 -18.18 28.44 -1.24
CA GLN A 59 -17.24 29.54 -1.33
C GLN A 59 -15.96 29.12 -2.06
N PRO A 60 -15.48 29.88 -3.04
CA PRO A 60 -14.24 29.58 -3.74
C PRO A 60 -13.02 29.68 -2.82
N PRO A 61 -11.88 29.09 -3.20
CA PRO A 61 -10.62 29.25 -2.49
C PRO A 61 -10.28 30.71 -2.24
N GLY A 62 -10.00 31.07 -0.95
CA GLY A 62 -9.76 32.46 -0.53
C GLY A 62 -9.06 32.53 0.83
N GLY A 63 -8.94 33.77 1.35
CA GLY A 63 -8.16 34.05 2.56
C GLY A 63 -8.66 33.32 3.82
N VAL A 64 -9.96 33.13 3.97
CA VAL A 64 -10.56 32.45 5.13
C VAL A 64 -10.56 30.94 4.91
N HIS A 65 -10.91 30.48 3.70
CA HIS A 65 -10.96 29.08 3.29
C HIS A 65 -9.95 28.84 2.16
N PRO A 66 -8.70 28.43 2.47
CA PRO A 66 -7.64 28.34 1.46
C PRO A 66 -7.97 27.40 0.29
N PHE A 67 -8.74 26.33 0.52
CA PHE A 67 -9.21 25.40 -0.49
C PHE A 67 -10.70 25.55 -0.81
N GLY A 68 -11.34 26.63 -0.31
CA GLY A 68 -12.78 26.84 -0.42
C GLY A 68 -13.59 25.93 0.50
N THR A 69 -14.90 25.95 0.32
CA THR A 69 -15.87 25.16 1.10
C THR A 69 -16.70 24.25 0.20
N ASP A 70 -17.31 23.25 0.81
CA ASP A 70 -18.24 22.35 0.13
C ASP A 70 -19.69 22.87 0.14
N ASN A 71 -20.61 22.04 -0.36
CA ASN A 71 -22.03 22.37 -0.42
C ASN A 71 -22.73 22.50 0.95
N TYR A 72 -22.09 22.03 2.03
CA TYR A 72 -22.54 22.23 3.40
C TYR A 72 -21.80 23.34 4.13
N GLY A 73 -20.90 24.06 3.42
CA GLY A 73 -20.05 25.11 3.99
C GLY A 73 -18.90 24.59 4.85
N ARG A 74 -18.57 23.28 4.77
CA ARG A 74 -17.43 22.70 5.51
C ARG A 74 -16.12 23.10 4.81
N ASP A 75 -15.08 23.44 5.58
CA ASP A 75 -13.78 23.84 5.07
C ASP A 75 -13.02 22.67 4.44
N ILE A 76 -12.72 22.75 3.13
CA ILE A 76 -12.07 21.67 2.39
C ILE A 76 -10.62 21.48 2.83
N PHE A 77 -9.88 22.55 3.17
CA PHE A 77 -8.51 22.42 3.66
C PHE A 77 -8.44 21.60 4.94
N SER A 78 -9.27 21.92 5.93
CA SER A 78 -9.36 21.15 7.19
C SER A 78 -9.78 19.72 6.93
N ARG A 79 -10.74 19.47 6.04
CA ARG A 79 -11.19 18.13 5.67
C ARG A 79 -10.07 17.31 5.00
N VAL A 80 -9.29 17.91 4.07
CA VAL A 80 -8.15 17.23 3.42
C VAL A 80 -7.09 16.83 4.44
N MET A 81 -6.79 17.71 5.42
CA MET A 81 -5.84 17.39 6.49
C MET A 81 -6.33 16.25 7.39
N TRP A 82 -7.58 16.30 7.82
CA TRP A 82 -8.15 15.24 8.66
C TRP A 82 -8.31 13.92 7.92
N ALA A 83 -8.69 13.95 6.65
CA ALA A 83 -8.81 12.78 5.79
C ALA A 83 -7.48 12.03 5.66
N SER A 84 -6.33 12.73 5.67
CA SER A 84 -5.02 12.08 5.58
C SER A 84 -4.80 10.99 6.64
N ARG A 85 -5.44 11.09 7.82
CA ARG A 85 -5.37 10.07 8.89
C ARG A 85 -6.06 8.79 8.47
N ILE A 86 -7.23 8.91 7.85
CA ILE A 86 -8.02 7.76 7.38
C ILE A 86 -7.36 7.13 6.16
N ASP A 87 -6.91 7.93 5.21
CA ASP A 87 -6.29 7.46 3.97
C ASP A 87 -4.94 6.77 4.21
N LEU A 88 -4.11 7.28 5.13
CA LEU A 88 -2.90 6.59 5.61
C LEU A 88 -3.25 5.28 6.32
N GLN A 89 -4.28 5.28 7.16
CA GLN A 89 -4.75 4.08 7.84
C GLN A 89 -5.25 3.03 6.83
N ILE A 90 -6.04 3.43 5.83
CA ILE A 90 -6.51 2.58 4.74
C ILE A 90 -5.30 1.94 4.04
N SER A 91 -4.33 2.75 3.61
CA SER A 91 -3.16 2.29 2.88
C SER A 91 -2.33 1.29 3.67
N LEU A 92 -2.08 1.56 4.96
CA LEU A 92 -1.21 0.73 5.79
C LEU A 92 -1.93 -0.53 6.30
N LEU A 93 -3.10 -0.39 6.93
CA LEU A 93 -3.82 -1.53 7.50
C LEU A 93 -4.39 -2.44 6.41
N GLY A 94 -4.81 -1.86 5.27
CA GLY A 94 -5.27 -2.64 4.12
C GLY A 94 -4.19 -3.52 3.50
N VAL A 95 -2.91 -3.22 3.74
CA VAL A 95 -1.76 -4.02 3.29
C VAL A 95 -1.31 -5.03 4.35
N VAL A 96 -1.34 -4.67 5.64
CA VAL A 96 -0.77 -5.50 6.72
C VAL A 96 -1.40 -6.90 6.78
N PHE A 97 -2.72 -7.00 6.78
CA PHE A 97 -3.40 -8.31 6.86
C PHE A 97 -3.14 -9.18 5.63
N PRO A 98 -3.33 -8.70 4.38
CA PRO A 98 -2.94 -9.45 3.19
C PRO A 98 -1.48 -9.89 3.18
N PHE A 99 -0.56 -9.01 3.56
CA PHE A 99 0.86 -9.31 3.67
C PHE A 99 1.13 -10.45 4.64
N CYS A 100 0.59 -10.41 5.86
CA CYS A 100 0.81 -11.44 6.87
C CYS A 100 0.22 -12.79 6.44
N ILE A 101 -1.05 -12.80 6.00
CA ILE A 101 -1.75 -14.03 5.58
C ILE A 101 -1.05 -14.64 4.35
N GLY A 102 -0.82 -13.83 3.31
CA GLY A 102 -0.24 -14.29 2.07
C GLY A 102 1.21 -14.76 2.22
N THR A 103 2.00 -14.05 3.02
CA THR A 103 3.38 -14.45 3.33
C THR A 103 3.41 -15.81 4.03
N LEU A 104 2.56 -16.03 5.03
CA LEU A 104 2.52 -17.29 5.75
C LEU A 104 2.07 -18.44 4.85
N LEU A 105 0.95 -18.27 4.15
CA LEU A 105 0.41 -19.29 3.25
C LEU A 105 1.35 -19.60 2.07
N GLY A 106 1.95 -18.56 1.49
CA GLY A 106 2.93 -18.71 0.41
C GLY A 106 4.20 -19.43 0.86
N ALA A 107 4.70 -19.11 2.06
CA ALA A 107 5.87 -19.77 2.63
C ALA A 107 5.60 -21.26 2.92
N LEU A 108 4.47 -21.57 3.53
CA LEU A 108 4.07 -22.95 3.81
C LEU A 108 3.86 -23.76 2.51
N SER A 109 3.13 -23.20 1.56
CA SER A 109 2.87 -23.79 0.25
C SER A 109 4.18 -24.09 -0.50
N GLY A 110 5.06 -23.10 -0.64
CA GLY A 110 6.35 -23.25 -1.34
C GLY A 110 7.33 -24.20 -0.66
N TYR A 111 7.31 -24.30 0.68
CA TYR A 111 8.24 -25.13 1.42
C TYR A 111 7.77 -26.58 1.56
N LEU A 112 6.53 -26.80 1.98
CA LEU A 112 5.98 -28.16 2.21
C LEU A 112 5.66 -28.86 0.89
N GLY A 113 5.10 -28.13 -0.09
CA GLY A 113 4.69 -28.69 -1.38
C GLY A 113 3.49 -29.64 -1.24
N GLY A 114 3.35 -30.56 -2.19
CA GLY A 114 2.33 -31.62 -2.16
C GLY A 114 0.90 -31.10 -2.01
N LEU A 115 0.13 -31.71 -1.10
CA LEU A 115 -1.28 -31.35 -0.88
C LEU A 115 -1.46 -29.92 -0.38
N THR A 116 -0.58 -29.43 0.49
CA THR A 116 -0.63 -28.05 1.01
C THR A 116 -0.51 -27.04 -0.13
N ASP A 117 0.43 -27.25 -1.04
CA ASP A 117 0.61 -26.40 -2.21
C ASP A 117 -0.60 -26.46 -3.12
N THR A 118 -1.10 -27.66 -3.40
CA THR A 118 -2.27 -27.86 -4.26
C THR A 118 -3.50 -27.14 -3.70
N LEU A 119 -3.79 -27.25 -2.41
CA LEU A 119 -4.95 -26.62 -1.78
C LEU A 119 -4.84 -25.10 -1.81
N VAL A 120 -3.69 -24.54 -1.40
CA VAL A 120 -3.48 -23.08 -1.41
C VAL A 120 -3.62 -22.52 -2.83
N MET A 121 -3.02 -23.20 -3.84
CA MET A 121 -3.14 -22.75 -5.23
C MET A 121 -4.57 -22.86 -5.75
N ARG A 122 -5.35 -23.86 -5.39
CA ARG A 122 -6.77 -23.96 -5.77
C ARG A 122 -7.61 -22.82 -5.20
N VAL A 123 -7.38 -22.45 -3.93
CA VAL A 123 -8.07 -21.29 -3.34
C VAL A 123 -7.68 -20.00 -4.09
N ILE A 124 -6.40 -19.84 -4.42
CA ILE A 124 -5.92 -18.70 -5.20
C ILE A 124 -6.60 -18.67 -6.58
N ASP A 125 -6.69 -19.81 -7.27
CA ASP A 125 -7.33 -19.89 -8.59
C ASP A 125 -8.82 -19.45 -8.53
N VAL A 126 -9.53 -19.85 -7.46
CA VAL A 126 -10.92 -19.43 -7.23
C VAL A 126 -11.02 -17.92 -7.00
N VAL A 127 -10.16 -17.33 -6.18
CA VAL A 127 -10.18 -15.87 -5.92
C VAL A 127 -9.84 -15.10 -7.20
N LEU A 128 -8.87 -15.56 -7.98
CA LEU A 128 -8.45 -14.91 -9.23
C LEU A 128 -9.45 -15.08 -10.38
N ALA A 129 -10.42 -15.98 -10.26
CA ALA A 129 -11.50 -16.11 -11.25
C ALA A 129 -12.42 -14.88 -11.30
N PHE A 130 -12.38 -14.05 -10.23
CA PHE A 130 -13.16 -12.81 -10.14
C PHE A 130 -12.27 -11.60 -10.34
N PRO A 131 -12.74 -10.53 -11.04
CA PRO A 131 -12.06 -9.25 -11.03
C PRO A 131 -11.95 -8.70 -9.61
N PHE A 132 -10.75 -8.24 -9.22
CA PHE A 132 -10.43 -7.82 -7.86
C PHE A 132 -11.45 -6.86 -7.24
N LEU A 133 -11.76 -5.73 -7.91
CA LEU A 133 -12.72 -4.75 -7.40
C LEU A 133 -14.15 -5.30 -7.30
N VAL A 134 -14.56 -6.17 -8.25
CA VAL A 134 -15.90 -6.76 -8.23
C VAL A 134 -16.06 -7.69 -7.04
N LEU A 135 -15.03 -8.51 -6.75
CA LEU A 135 -15.06 -9.38 -5.58
C LEU A 135 -15.05 -8.58 -4.27
N MET A 136 -14.26 -7.51 -4.20
CA MET A 136 -14.24 -6.59 -3.07
C MET A 136 -15.63 -5.99 -2.82
N LEU A 137 -16.26 -5.46 -3.87
CA LEU A 137 -17.60 -4.86 -3.78
C LEU A 137 -18.66 -5.90 -3.36
N ALA A 138 -18.58 -7.13 -3.88
CA ALA A 138 -19.50 -8.21 -3.49
C ALA A 138 -19.39 -8.56 -2.00
N ILE A 139 -18.16 -8.65 -1.47
CA ILE A 139 -17.93 -8.92 -0.05
C ILE A 139 -18.47 -7.77 0.81
N ILE A 140 -18.14 -6.51 0.43
CA ILE A 140 -18.61 -5.33 1.19
C ILE A 140 -20.12 -5.20 1.12
N ALA A 141 -20.76 -5.52 -0.01
CA ALA A 141 -22.22 -5.51 -0.12
C ALA A 141 -22.91 -6.47 0.86
N VAL A 142 -22.28 -7.61 1.16
CA VAL A 142 -22.78 -8.59 2.14
C VAL A 142 -22.53 -8.14 3.58
N LEU A 143 -21.36 -7.57 3.85
CA LEU A 143 -20.94 -7.13 5.20
C LEU A 143 -21.57 -5.80 5.62
N GLY A 144 -22.04 -5.02 4.65
CA GLY A 144 -22.46 -3.63 4.80
C GLY A 144 -21.32 -2.64 4.57
N PRO A 145 -21.65 -1.36 4.22
CA PRO A 145 -20.66 -0.33 3.96
C PRO A 145 -19.89 0.04 5.23
N GLY A 146 -18.61 0.39 5.05
CA GLY A 146 -17.78 0.86 6.14
C GLY A 146 -16.33 0.41 6.06
N LEU A 147 -15.48 1.07 6.84
CA LEU A 147 -14.03 0.85 6.85
C LEU A 147 -13.65 -0.56 7.32
N LEU A 148 -14.38 -1.12 8.29
CA LEU A 148 -14.13 -2.49 8.76
C LEU A 148 -14.41 -3.52 7.66
N SER A 149 -15.52 -3.36 6.94
CA SER A 149 -15.87 -4.24 5.82
C SER A 149 -14.82 -4.16 4.70
N PHE A 150 -14.27 -2.98 4.46
CA PHE A 150 -13.15 -2.79 3.53
C PHE A 150 -11.92 -3.61 3.96
N TYR A 151 -11.51 -3.54 5.25
CA TYR A 151 -10.34 -4.29 5.72
C TYR A 151 -10.57 -5.81 5.68
N ILE A 152 -11.77 -6.28 6.00
CA ILE A 152 -12.12 -7.71 5.90
C ILE A 152 -12.03 -8.16 4.44
N ALA A 153 -12.63 -7.40 3.52
CA ALA A 153 -12.58 -7.71 2.10
C ALA A 153 -11.13 -7.72 1.56
N MET A 154 -10.30 -6.72 1.95
CA MET A 154 -8.87 -6.70 1.62
C MET A 154 -8.12 -7.91 2.18
N ALA A 155 -8.39 -8.30 3.42
CA ALA A 155 -7.79 -9.48 4.01
C ALA A 155 -8.18 -10.77 3.28
N MET A 156 -9.42 -10.86 2.77
CA MET A 156 -9.92 -12.03 2.05
C MET A 156 -9.41 -12.12 0.60
N VAL A 157 -9.10 -11.01 -0.04
CA VAL A 157 -8.74 -10.98 -1.47
C VAL A 157 -7.27 -10.67 -1.70
N GLY A 158 -6.71 -9.69 -0.98
CA GLY A 158 -5.37 -9.15 -1.23
C GLY A 158 -4.21 -10.10 -0.94
N TRP A 159 -4.39 -11.09 -0.05
CA TRP A 159 -3.35 -12.06 0.33
C TRP A 159 -2.81 -12.89 -0.83
N VAL A 160 -3.59 -13.06 -1.90
CA VAL A 160 -3.27 -13.90 -3.05
C VAL A 160 -1.98 -13.49 -3.75
N SER A 161 -1.78 -12.18 -3.96
CA SER A 161 -0.57 -11.64 -4.60
C SER A 161 0.69 -11.94 -3.77
N TYR A 162 0.60 -11.74 -2.45
CA TYR A 162 1.69 -12.07 -1.52
C TYR A 162 1.99 -13.55 -1.47
N ALA A 163 0.96 -14.40 -1.41
CA ALA A 163 1.14 -15.86 -1.36
C ALA A 163 1.85 -16.36 -2.61
N ARG A 164 1.49 -15.90 -3.80
CA ARG A 164 2.16 -16.27 -5.05
C ARG A 164 3.60 -15.79 -5.09
N LEU A 165 3.85 -14.54 -4.68
CA LEU A 165 5.18 -13.95 -4.67
C LEU A 165 6.11 -14.71 -3.71
N VAL A 166 5.68 -14.91 -2.44
CA VAL A 166 6.48 -15.61 -1.43
C VAL A 166 6.69 -17.07 -1.80
N ARG A 167 5.66 -17.75 -2.32
CA ARG A 167 5.80 -19.14 -2.80
C ARG A 167 6.89 -19.25 -3.87
N ALA A 168 6.89 -18.36 -4.86
CA ALA A 168 7.90 -18.37 -5.92
C ALA A 168 9.32 -18.16 -5.35
N GLN A 169 9.48 -17.22 -4.42
CA GLN A 169 10.76 -16.99 -3.74
C GLN A 169 11.21 -18.22 -2.94
N VAL A 170 10.33 -18.82 -2.16
CA VAL A 170 10.63 -20.02 -1.36
C VAL A 170 11.01 -21.19 -2.24
N LEU A 171 10.33 -21.43 -3.36
CA LEU A 171 10.68 -22.48 -4.32
C LEU A 171 12.10 -22.31 -4.87
N THR A 172 12.52 -21.08 -5.14
CA THR A 172 13.88 -20.77 -5.60
C THR A 172 14.90 -20.92 -4.47
N LEU A 173 14.61 -20.35 -3.29
CA LEU A 173 15.54 -20.32 -2.17
C LEU A 173 15.77 -21.72 -1.55
N ARG A 174 14.76 -22.58 -1.54
CA ARG A 174 14.89 -23.93 -0.95
C ARG A 174 15.92 -24.84 -1.62
N GLN A 175 16.35 -24.47 -2.85
CA GLN A 175 17.37 -25.20 -3.62
C GLN A 175 18.78 -24.63 -3.44
N ARG A 176 18.94 -23.56 -2.63
CA ARG A 176 20.26 -22.95 -2.40
C ARG A 176 21.09 -23.79 -1.44
N ASP A 177 22.43 -23.79 -1.65
CA ASP A 177 23.39 -24.61 -0.92
C ASP A 177 23.30 -24.45 0.60
N TYR A 178 23.09 -23.22 1.10
CA TYR A 178 22.98 -22.97 2.54
C TYR A 178 21.72 -23.62 3.17
N ILE A 179 20.64 -23.77 2.40
CA ILE A 179 19.43 -24.49 2.87
C ILE A 179 19.65 -26.00 2.84
N LEU A 180 20.32 -26.50 1.80
CA LEU A 180 20.69 -27.93 1.71
C LEU A 180 21.65 -28.29 2.85
N ALA A 181 22.64 -27.46 3.14
CA ALA A 181 23.56 -27.64 4.26
C ALA A 181 22.82 -27.65 5.62
N ALA A 182 21.89 -26.71 5.85
CA ALA A 182 21.09 -26.68 7.07
C ALA A 182 20.26 -27.96 7.26
N ARG A 183 19.69 -28.50 6.18
CA ARG A 183 18.98 -29.79 6.20
C ARG A 183 19.92 -30.98 6.50
N SER A 184 21.11 -31.02 5.89
CA SER A 184 22.10 -32.05 6.11
C SER A 184 22.62 -32.04 7.55
N LEU A 185 22.64 -30.86 8.21
CA LEU A 185 22.96 -30.72 9.63
C LEU A 185 21.82 -31.17 10.59
N GLY A 186 20.67 -31.62 10.03
CA GLY A 186 19.54 -32.11 10.81
C GLY A 186 18.62 -31.04 11.41
N TYR A 187 18.65 -29.80 10.89
CA TYR A 187 17.75 -28.76 11.36
C TYR A 187 16.29 -29.11 11.06
N SER A 188 15.39 -28.84 12.02
CA SER A 188 13.97 -29.11 11.86
C SER A 188 13.37 -28.26 10.71
N HIS A 189 12.32 -28.78 10.07
CA HIS A 189 11.63 -28.08 8.97
C HIS A 189 11.19 -26.66 9.36
N TRP A 190 10.66 -26.46 10.56
CA TRP A 190 10.24 -25.17 11.07
C TRP A 190 11.41 -24.18 11.23
N ARG A 191 12.55 -24.68 11.74
CA ARG A 191 13.76 -23.87 11.86
C ARG A 191 14.29 -23.43 10.50
N VAL A 192 14.32 -24.34 9.53
CA VAL A 192 14.73 -24.04 8.15
C VAL A 192 13.79 -22.99 7.53
N LEU A 193 12.46 -23.19 7.67
CA LEU A 193 11.46 -22.29 7.09
C LEU A 193 11.52 -20.88 7.70
N PHE A 194 11.37 -20.77 9.03
CA PHE A 194 11.18 -19.46 9.67
C PHE A 194 12.48 -18.70 9.94
N ILE A 195 13.60 -19.38 10.11
CA ILE A 195 14.89 -18.72 10.43
C ILE A 195 15.76 -18.52 9.19
N HIS A 196 15.73 -19.46 8.25
CA HIS A 196 16.66 -19.41 7.11
C HIS A 196 15.98 -19.00 5.78
N LEU A 197 14.76 -19.46 5.50
CA LEU A 197 14.06 -19.18 4.25
C LEU A 197 13.24 -17.90 4.31
N LEU A 198 12.34 -17.79 5.27
CA LEU A 198 11.35 -16.72 5.33
C LEU A 198 11.98 -15.32 5.38
N PRO A 199 13.02 -15.03 6.19
CA PRO A 199 13.63 -13.69 6.22
C PRO A 199 14.18 -13.25 4.86
N ASN A 200 14.72 -14.20 4.08
CA ASN A 200 15.23 -13.91 2.74
C ASN A 200 14.11 -13.74 1.70
N ALA A 201 13.02 -14.51 1.83
CA ALA A 201 11.86 -14.40 0.96
C ALA A 201 11.05 -13.10 1.20
N LEU A 202 11.09 -12.56 2.43
CA LEU A 202 10.38 -11.34 2.81
C LEU A 202 10.87 -10.08 2.10
N THR A 203 12.14 -10.03 1.68
CA THR A 203 12.72 -8.84 1.04
C THR A 203 11.89 -8.36 -0.16
N SER A 204 11.55 -9.27 -1.07
CA SER A 204 10.73 -8.95 -2.25
C SER A 204 9.30 -8.57 -1.87
N SER A 205 8.74 -9.21 -0.85
CA SER A 205 7.37 -8.94 -0.37
C SER A 205 7.27 -7.58 0.31
N LEU A 206 8.31 -7.15 1.03
CA LEU A 206 8.37 -5.82 1.64
C LEU A 206 8.45 -4.72 0.58
N VAL A 207 9.23 -4.91 -0.49
CA VAL A 207 9.25 -3.96 -1.61
C VAL A 207 7.87 -3.92 -2.29
N PHE A 208 7.28 -5.08 -2.55
CA PHE A 208 5.95 -5.18 -3.15
C PHE A 208 4.88 -4.50 -2.28
N SER A 209 4.95 -4.62 -0.95
CA SER A 209 3.96 -4.01 -0.05
C SER A 209 3.90 -2.48 -0.16
N MET A 210 5.00 -1.82 -0.47
CA MET A 210 5.00 -0.36 -0.69
C MET A 210 4.26 0.01 -1.99
N SER A 211 4.42 -0.78 -3.06
CA SER A 211 3.64 -0.60 -4.29
C SER A 211 2.17 -0.94 -4.08
N ASP A 212 1.90 -1.95 -3.26
CA ASP A 212 0.53 -2.39 -2.93
C ASP A 212 -0.23 -1.34 -2.12
N CYS A 213 0.46 -0.54 -1.27
CA CYS A 213 -0.16 0.61 -0.58
C CYS A 213 -0.83 1.59 -1.56
N VAL A 214 -0.26 1.78 -2.77
CA VAL A 214 -0.88 2.62 -3.81
C VAL A 214 -2.18 2.00 -4.30
N LEU A 215 -2.16 0.69 -4.60
CA LEU A 215 -3.33 -0.03 -5.09
C LEU A 215 -4.44 -0.06 -4.04
N VAL A 216 -4.09 -0.27 -2.78
CA VAL A 216 -5.02 -0.27 -1.64
C VAL A 216 -5.62 1.12 -1.43
N LEU A 217 -4.81 2.19 -1.46
CA LEU A 217 -5.29 3.59 -1.38
C LEU A 217 -6.31 3.88 -2.47
N LEU A 218 -5.97 3.59 -3.72
CA LEU A 218 -6.85 3.83 -4.87
C LEU A 218 -8.13 2.99 -4.80
N SER A 219 -8.03 1.73 -4.35
CA SER A 219 -9.19 0.86 -4.16
C SER A 219 -10.10 1.36 -3.04
N GLY A 220 -9.52 1.83 -1.92
CA GLY A 220 -10.26 2.44 -0.80
C GLY A 220 -11.01 3.68 -1.26
N ALA A 221 -10.33 4.60 -1.95
CA ALA A 221 -10.93 5.80 -2.51
C ALA A 221 -12.04 5.48 -3.53
N ALA A 222 -11.83 4.48 -4.41
CA ALA A 222 -12.85 4.05 -5.38
C ALA A 222 -14.10 3.45 -4.70
N ILE A 223 -13.91 2.62 -3.67
CA ILE A 223 -14.99 2.00 -2.91
C ILE A 223 -15.75 3.05 -2.08
N SER A 224 -15.02 4.02 -1.49
CA SER A 224 -15.61 5.15 -0.79
C SER A 224 -16.37 6.09 -1.74
N TYR A 225 -15.82 6.33 -2.93
CA TYR A 225 -16.50 7.07 -4.01
C TYR A 225 -17.85 6.44 -4.40
N LEU A 226 -17.92 5.11 -4.39
CA LEU A 226 -19.14 4.36 -4.67
C LEU A 226 -20.10 4.29 -3.45
N GLY A 227 -19.78 4.93 -2.33
CA GLY A 227 -20.59 4.98 -1.11
C GLY A 227 -20.53 3.71 -0.25
N LEU A 228 -19.60 2.79 -0.54
CA LEU A 228 -19.46 1.52 0.19
C LEU A 228 -18.24 1.50 1.16
N GLY A 229 -17.37 2.50 1.09
CA GLY A 229 -16.22 2.65 1.97
C GLY A 229 -16.54 3.44 3.23
N VAL A 230 -15.75 4.48 3.49
CA VAL A 230 -15.94 5.41 4.62
C VAL A 230 -17.27 6.11 4.48
N GLN A 231 -17.99 6.25 5.61
CA GLN A 231 -19.31 6.86 5.60
C GLN A 231 -19.27 8.31 6.10
N PRO A 232 -20.02 9.23 5.47
CA PRO A 232 -20.21 10.57 6.01
C PRO A 232 -20.69 10.53 7.48
N PRO A 233 -20.35 11.54 8.31
CA PRO A 233 -19.72 12.82 7.99
C PRO A 233 -18.18 12.78 7.96
N LEU A 234 -17.54 11.61 8.13
CA LEU A 234 -16.09 11.51 8.18
C LEU A 234 -15.45 11.99 6.86
N ALA A 235 -14.35 12.74 7.00
CA ALA A 235 -13.57 13.19 5.87
C ALA A 235 -12.62 12.05 5.43
N GLU A 236 -12.74 11.63 4.18
CA GLU A 236 -11.85 10.72 3.46
C GLU A 236 -11.82 11.19 2.00
N TRP A 237 -10.68 11.10 1.34
CA TRP A 237 -10.50 11.78 0.05
C TRP A 237 -11.41 11.24 -1.05
N GLY A 238 -11.70 9.93 -1.09
CA GLY A 238 -12.63 9.33 -2.06
C GLY A 238 -14.07 9.80 -1.85
N VAL A 239 -14.53 9.86 -0.59
CA VAL A 239 -15.84 10.44 -0.24
C VAL A 239 -15.90 11.91 -0.66
N MET A 240 -14.85 12.70 -0.40
CA MET A 240 -14.80 14.11 -0.77
C MET A 240 -14.87 14.31 -2.28
N VAL A 241 -14.18 13.47 -3.06
CA VAL A 241 -14.28 13.47 -4.53
C VAL A 241 -15.70 13.14 -4.98
N ALA A 242 -16.36 12.16 -4.36
CA ALA A 242 -17.74 11.78 -4.67
C ALA A 242 -18.73 12.91 -4.37
N GLU A 243 -18.61 13.54 -3.18
CA GLU A 243 -19.44 14.69 -2.79
C GLU A 243 -19.28 15.87 -3.77
N GLY A 244 -18.04 16.10 -4.28
CA GLY A 244 -17.76 17.18 -5.21
C GLY A 244 -18.15 16.92 -6.67
N GLN A 245 -18.43 15.68 -7.07
CA GLN A 245 -18.68 15.31 -8.47
C GLN A 245 -19.80 16.13 -9.12
N SER A 246 -20.91 16.31 -8.42
CA SER A 246 -22.07 17.06 -8.91
C SER A 246 -21.79 18.56 -9.07
N PHE A 247 -20.72 19.06 -8.47
CA PHE A 247 -20.34 20.48 -8.45
C PHE A 247 -19.08 20.76 -9.26
N ILE A 248 -18.60 19.84 -10.08
CA ILE A 248 -17.28 19.95 -10.76
C ILE A 248 -17.18 21.18 -11.68
N THR A 249 -18.30 21.62 -12.24
CA THR A 249 -18.36 22.79 -13.13
C THR A 249 -18.45 24.12 -12.37
N THR A 250 -18.94 24.12 -11.15
CA THR A 250 -19.18 25.32 -10.33
C THR A 250 -18.22 25.45 -9.16
N ALA A 251 -17.80 24.32 -8.56
CA ALA A 251 -16.94 24.24 -7.39
C ALA A 251 -15.86 23.15 -7.58
N TRP A 252 -15.05 23.31 -8.63
CA TRP A 252 -13.99 22.38 -9.04
C TRP A 252 -13.02 22.02 -7.92
N TRP A 253 -12.83 22.91 -6.94
CA TRP A 253 -11.90 22.71 -5.80
C TRP A 253 -12.32 21.55 -4.90
N MET A 254 -13.62 21.23 -4.82
CA MET A 254 -14.14 20.14 -4.00
C MET A 254 -13.58 18.77 -4.43
N THR A 255 -13.30 18.58 -5.72
CA THR A 255 -12.74 17.33 -6.26
C THR A 255 -11.22 17.42 -6.45
N THR A 256 -10.71 18.59 -6.84
CA THR A 256 -9.31 18.75 -7.22
C THR A 256 -8.37 18.60 -6.02
N PHE A 257 -8.64 19.24 -4.89
CA PHE A 257 -7.74 19.18 -3.74
C PHE A 257 -7.65 17.80 -3.09
N PRO A 258 -8.76 17.08 -2.82
CA PRO A 258 -8.65 15.70 -2.33
C PRO A 258 -8.05 14.77 -3.39
N GLY A 259 -8.36 14.95 -4.69
CA GLY A 259 -7.73 14.21 -5.78
C GLY A 259 -6.20 14.40 -5.83
N LEU A 260 -5.72 15.62 -5.69
CA LEU A 260 -4.28 15.91 -5.59
C LEU A 260 -3.65 15.28 -4.35
N ALA A 261 -4.34 15.24 -3.23
CA ALA A 261 -3.87 14.58 -2.02
C ALA A 261 -3.66 13.06 -2.24
N ILE A 262 -4.63 12.38 -2.89
CA ILE A 262 -4.49 10.98 -3.29
C ILE A 262 -3.26 10.78 -4.17
N VAL A 263 -3.08 11.60 -5.21
CA VAL A 263 -1.94 11.51 -6.13
C VAL A 263 -0.61 11.70 -5.41
N LEU A 264 -0.50 12.69 -4.52
CA LEU A 264 0.72 12.97 -3.77
C LEU A 264 1.07 11.83 -2.81
N LEU A 265 0.09 11.26 -2.10
CA LEU A 265 0.33 10.12 -1.21
C LEU A 265 0.73 8.87 -2.01
N ALA A 266 0.03 8.59 -3.12
CA ALA A 266 0.36 7.48 -4.02
C ALA A 266 1.78 7.62 -4.60
N MET A 267 2.17 8.83 -5.01
CA MET A 267 3.51 9.13 -5.49
C MET A 267 4.56 8.88 -4.40
N GLY A 268 4.28 9.24 -3.15
CA GLY A 268 5.14 8.96 -2.01
C GLY A 268 5.43 7.46 -1.84
N PHE A 269 4.39 6.62 -1.85
CA PHE A 269 4.54 5.16 -1.78
C PHE A 269 5.25 4.58 -2.99
N SER A 270 4.94 5.04 -4.20
CA SER A 270 5.57 4.57 -5.43
C SER A 270 7.08 4.86 -5.45
N LEU A 271 7.48 6.09 -5.12
CA LEU A 271 8.89 6.47 -5.04
C LEU A 271 9.63 5.70 -3.94
N LEU A 272 8.97 5.44 -2.81
CA LEU A 272 9.55 4.62 -1.74
C LEU A 272 9.74 3.18 -2.20
N ALA A 273 8.77 2.58 -2.90
CA ALA A 273 8.87 1.23 -3.46
C ALA A 273 10.04 1.12 -4.44
N ASP A 274 10.18 2.07 -5.36
CA ASP A 274 11.26 2.14 -6.32
C ASP A 274 12.63 2.22 -5.64
N GLY A 275 12.78 3.13 -4.70
CA GLY A 275 14.04 3.32 -3.98
C GLY A 275 14.42 2.13 -3.09
N LEU A 276 13.46 1.46 -2.45
CA LEU A 276 13.68 0.23 -1.70
C LEU A 276 14.06 -0.93 -2.63
N GLY A 277 13.38 -1.06 -3.78
CA GLY A 277 13.68 -2.08 -4.79
C GLY A 277 15.13 -1.99 -5.30
N GLU A 278 15.60 -0.77 -5.58
CA GLU A 278 16.99 -0.54 -5.97
C GLU A 278 18.00 -0.86 -4.86
N ARG A 279 17.69 -0.45 -3.61
CA ARG A 279 18.57 -0.64 -2.46
C ARG A 279 18.70 -2.12 -2.06
N LEU A 280 17.61 -2.86 -2.11
CA LEU A 280 17.54 -4.26 -1.70
C LEU A 280 17.89 -5.24 -2.83
N GLY A 281 18.17 -4.74 -4.05
CA GLY A 281 18.46 -5.58 -5.21
C GLY A 281 17.29 -6.47 -5.62
N ALA A 282 16.07 -6.06 -5.32
CA ALA A 282 14.84 -6.80 -5.62
C ALA A 282 14.35 -6.57 -7.06
N ARG A 283 15.04 -5.73 -7.86
CA ARG A 283 14.82 -5.62 -9.32
C ARG A 283 15.68 -6.66 -10.03
N PRO A 284 15.13 -7.34 -11.08
CA PRO A 284 15.87 -8.27 -11.91
C PRO A 284 17.03 -7.62 -12.67
#